data_76d5fd75d3abf7bf07971cbb4ac9bc0f
#
_entry.id   76d5fd75d3abf7bf07971cbb4ac9bc0f
#
_cell.length_a   1.000
_cell.length_b   1.000
_cell.length_c   1.000
_cell.angle_alpha   90.00
_cell.angle_beta   90.00
_cell.angle_gamma   90.00
#
_symmetry.space_group_name_H-M   'P 1'
#
loop_
_entity.id
_entity.type
_entity.pdbx_description
1 polymer ?
#
loop_
_entity_poly.entity_id
_entity_poly.type
_entity_poly.pdbx_seq_one_letter_code
_entity_poly.pdbx_strand_id
1 'polypeptide(L)'
;MTAIFEYTVHANTCHDVLNYAQEWEDLDLAHPPFPATPGYLSHLQSITDPVTNAGAAPGEPNGSSIGQLRTSEVVMSSPWELREFTLQQMPLGAPIQNVLRMDTTKQTPDRQFTADAALQPVLENYINSNLVDICNQEHAVPNSWMGMPFMAGRADFFPDTHFWAPGIAGSGSCTNDDIRFNFSVNTCSGCHGGDAIDPALDPPFYHVHPDSPGGSPVQLSRFLTGTGSSPIPDPSPISGIGRDFADLDRRATDLQDLLATGCLRLTLAS
;
A
#
# COMPACT_ATOMS: atom_id res chain seq x y z
N MET A 1 -16.53 -7.47 2.44
CA MET A 1 -15.81 -6.17 2.49
C MET A 1 -14.85 -6.20 3.66
N THR A 2 -13.62 -5.82 3.43
CA THR A 2 -12.61 -5.61 4.46
C THR A 2 -12.36 -4.11 4.58
N ALA A 3 -12.33 -3.57 5.79
CA ALA A 3 -11.95 -2.19 6.05
C ALA A 3 -10.55 -2.18 6.69
N ILE A 4 -9.67 -1.35 6.14
CA ILE A 4 -8.29 -1.18 6.58
C ILE A 4 -8.16 0.24 7.12
N PHE A 5 -7.88 0.38 8.41
CA PHE A 5 -7.68 1.66 9.06
C PHE A 5 -6.18 1.96 9.14
N GLU A 6 -5.77 3.08 8.59
CA GLU A 6 -4.40 3.60 8.71
C GLU A 6 -4.38 4.73 9.71
N TYR A 7 -3.61 4.56 10.77
CA TYR A 7 -3.50 5.54 11.84
C TYR A 7 -2.23 6.38 11.68
N THR A 8 -2.38 7.68 11.82
CA THR A 8 -1.24 8.61 11.83
C THR A 8 -0.66 8.71 13.23
N VAL A 9 0.63 8.57 13.34
CA VAL A 9 1.36 8.83 14.58
C VAL A 9 1.56 10.34 14.71
N HIS A 10 0.85 10.98 15.65
CA HIS A 10 0.99 12.41 15.93
C HIS A 10 2.21 12.64 16.81
N ALA A 11 3.36 12.79 16.18
CA ALA A 11 4.62 13.07 16.85
C ALA A 11 4.99 14.55 16.69
N ASN A 12 5.43 15.19 17.78
CA ASN A 12 5.86 16.59 17.75
C ASN A 12 7.31 16.73 17.30
N THR A 13 8.10 15.70 17.49
CA THR A 13 9.52 15.67 17.16
C THR A 13 9.88 14.36 16.46
N CYS A 14 10.98 14.39 15.73
CA CYS A 14 11.55 13.16 15.17
C CYS A 14 11.88 12.12 16.26
N HIS A 15 12.27 12.56 17.44
CA HIS A 15 12.56 11.65 18.55
C HIS A 15 11.32 10.89 19.02
N ASP A 16 10.14 11.52 19.00
CA ASP A 16 8.88 10.84 19.34
C ASP A 16 8.56 9.75 18.32
N VAL A 17 8.84 9.98 17.01
CA VAL A 17 8.70 8.96 15.97
C VAL A 17 9.63 7.78 16.23
N LEU A 18 10.90 8.06 16.56
CA LEU A 18 11.88 7.01 16.85
C LEU A 18 11.53 6.20 18.10
N ASN A 19 11.04 6.85 19.15
CA ASN A 19 10.57 6.16 20.34
C ASN A 19 9.40 5.22 20.02
N TYR A 20 8.45 5.68 19.21
CA TYR A 20 7.32 4.84 18.79
C TYR A 20 7.77 3.69 17.90
N ALA A 21 8.72 3.93 17.00
CA ALA A 21 9.33 2.87 16.19
C ALA A 21 10.05 1.82 17.04
N GLN A 22 10.75 2.26 18.10
CA GLN A 22 11.44 1.37 19.02
C GLN A 22 10.47 0.46 19.80
N GLU A 23 9.30 0.94 20.18
CA GLU A 23 8.29 0.12 20.84
C GLU A 23 7.81 -1.05 19.94
N TRP A 24 7.71 -0.83 18.63
CA TRP A 24 7.39 -1.89 17.66
C TRP A 24 8.53 -2.91 17.53
N GLU A 25 9.78 -2.45 17.47
CA GLU A 25 10.95 -3.35 17.44
C GLU A 25 11.05 -4.16 18.72
N ASP A 26 10.84 -3.54 19.88
CA ASP A 26 10.87 -4.20 21.19
C ASP A 26 9.75 -5.25 21.33
N LEU A 27 8.59 -5.05 20.70
CA LEU A 27 7.51 -6.02 20.67
C LEU A 27 7.95 -7.30 19.98
N ASP A 28 8.63 -7.20 18.83
CA ASP A 28 9.11 -8.38 18.08
C ASP A 28 10.19 -9.12 18.85
N LEU A 29 11.15 -8.40 19.43
CA LEU A 29 12.24 -8.97 20.20
C LEU A 29 11.81 -9.64 21.51
N ALA A 30 10.83 -9.06 22.21
CA ALA A 30 10.39 -9.56 23.51
C ALA A 30 9.38 -10.71 23.41
N HIS A 31 8.64 -10.79 22.32
CA HIS A 31 7.52 -11.70 22.18
C HIS A 31 7.47 -12.30 20.77
N PRO A 32 7.79 -13.59 20.58
CA PRO A 32 7.55 -14.23 19.31
C PRO A 32 6.05 -14.07 18.93
N PRO A 33 5.74 -13.69 17.68
CA PRO A 33 4.39 -13.30 17.28
C PRO A 33 3.37 -14.44 17.34
N PHE A 34 3.82 -15.69 17.31
CA PHE A 34 2.92 -16.86 17.32
C PHE A 34 3.45 -18.03 18.14
N PRO A 35 2.56 -18.67 18.91
CA PRO A 35 1.17 -18.24 19.20
C PRO A 35 1.17 -16.98 20.06
N ALA A 36 0.21 -16.08 19.79
CA ALA A 36 0.07 -14.83 20.54
C ALA A 36 -0.14 -15.12 22.03
N THR A 37 0.82 -14.69 22.84
CA THR A 37 0.76 -14.84 24.30
C THR A 37 -0.02 -13.66 24.91
N PRO A 38 -0.59 -13.79 26.13
CA PRO A 38 -1.16 -12.64 26.81
C PRO A 38 -0.20 -11.46 26.98
N GLY A 39 1.10 -11.73 27.16
CA GLY A 39 2.14 -10.70 27.20
C GLY A 39 2.30 -9.94 25.88
N TYR A 40 2.34 -10.67 24.77
CA TYR A 40 2.37 -10.08 23.44
C TYR A 40 1.15 -9.18 23.19
N LEU A 41 -0.05 -9.71 23.44
CA LEU A 41 -1.30 -8.95 23.21
C LEU A 41 -1.39 -7.70 24.10
N SER A 42 -0.95 -7.77 25.35
CA SER A 42 -0.93 -6.63 26.25
C SER A 42 0.06 -5.56 25.79
N HIS A 43 1.25 -5.97 25.31
CA HIS A 43 2.24 -5.04 24.79
C HIS A 43 1.76 -4.43 23.46
N LEU A 44 1.25 -5.22 22.51
CA LEU A 44 0.64 -4.74 21.27
C LEU A 44 -0.46 -3.72 21.55
N GLN A 45 -1.32 -3.98 22.53
CA GLN A 45 -2.36 -3.05 22.93
C GLN A 45 -1.79 -1.73 23.44
N SER A 46 -0.75 -1.77 24.28
CA SER A 46 -0.13 -0.54 24.79
C SER A 46 0.48 0.35 23.70
N ILE A 47 0.99 -0.26 22.62
CA ILE A 47 1.52 0.47 21.45
C ILE A 47 0.38 1.03 20.60
N THR A 48 -0.71 0.29 20.43
CA THR A 48 -1.81 0.70 19.54
C THR A 48 -2.81 1.66 20.18
N ASP A 49 -3.09 1.55 21.48
CA ASP A 49 -4.05 2.39 22.21
C ASP A 49 -3.82 3.90 22.04
N PRO A 50 -2.57 4.42 22.04
CA PRO A 50 -2.32 5.84 21.83
C PRO A 50 -2.82 6.40 20.50
N VAL A 51 -3.00 5.56 19.48
CA VAL A 51 -3.48 5.98 18.16
C VAL A 51 -4.87 5.48 17.81
N THR A 52 -5.33 4.37 18.40
CA THR A 52 -6.63 3.76 18.06
C THR A 52 -7.77 4.23 18.95
N ASN A 53 -7.49 4.72 20.17
CA ASN A 53 -8.51 5.14 21.10
C ASN A 53 -9.26 6.40 20.63
N ALA A 54 -10.53 6.50 21.00
CA ALA A 54 -11.30 7.71 20.77
C ALA A 54 -10.65 8.90 21.49
N GLY A 55 -10.48 10.00 20.76
CA GLY A 55 -9.81 11.19 21.29
C GLY A 55 -8.27 11.14 21.24
N ALA A 56 -7.70 10.16 20.57
CA ALA A 56 -6.24 10.04 20.38
C ALA A 56 -5.61 11.28 19.71
N ALA A 57 -6.36 11.97 18.86
CA ALA A 57 -5.93 13.19 18.18
C ALA A 57 -7.00 14.29 18.29
N PRO A 58 -7.08 15.02 19.43
CA PRO A 58 -8.17 15.99 19.69
C PRO A 58 -8.25 17.14 18.66
N GLY A 59 -7.14 17.44 17.96
CA GLY A 59 -7.08 18.48 16.92
C GLY A 59 -7.55 18.00 15.54
N GLU A 60 -7.71 16.69 15.35
CA GLU A 60 -8.04 16.09 14.08
C GLU A 60 -9.56 15.84 13.95
N PRO A 61 -10.08 15.60 12.73
CA PRO A 61 -11.48 15.28 12.52
C PRO A 61 -11.95 14.13 13.41
N ASN A 62 -13.06 14.32 14.08
CA ASN A 62 -13.62 13.35 15.04
C ASN A 62 -12.71 12.99 16.25
N GLY A 63 -11.67 13.77 16.50
CA GLY A 63 -10.67 13.46 17.53
C GLY A 63 -9.91 12.15 17.25
N SER A 64 -9.81 11.75 16.00
CA SER A 64 -9.28 10.44 15.58
C SER A 64 -7.90 10.59 14.95
N SER A 65 -7.02 9.64 15.24
CA SER A 65 -5.74 9.48 14.54
C SER A 65 -5.86 8.76 13.20
N ILE A 66 -7.07 8.45 12.73
CA ILE A 66 -7.27 7.82 11.42
C ILE A 66 -6.84 8.82 10.34
N GLY A 67 -5.71 8.53 9.68
CA GLY A 67 -5.24 9.32 8.54
C GLY A 67 -5.97 8.91 7.26
N GLN A 68 -6.22 7.60 7.10
CA GLN A 68 -6.86 7.06 5.92
C GLN A 68 -7.63 5.78 6.24
N LEU A 69 -8.69 5.54 5.47
CA LEU A 69 -9.44 4.28 5.48
C LEU A 69 -9.46 3.72 4.06
N ARG A 70 -9.14 2.44 3.93
CA ARG A 70 -9.30 1.71 2.66
C ARG A 70 -10.36 0.66 2.78
N THR A 71 -11.12 0.45 1.70
CA THR A 71 -12.04 -0.67 1.58
C THR A 71 -11.54 -1.62 0.51
N SER A 72 -11.58 -2.92 0.80
CA SER A 72 -11.33 -4.00 -0.16
C SER A 72 -12.63 -4.76 -0.35
N GLU A 73 -13.20 -4.69 -1.55
CA GLU A 73 -14.59 -5.07 -1.81
C GLU A 73 -14.72 -5.96 -3.04
N VAL A 74 -15.52 -7.01 -2.93
CA VAL A 74 -15.97 -7.84 -4.07
C VAL A 74 -17.41 -7.55 -4.44
N VAL A 75 -18.15 -6.79 -3.62
CA VAL A 75 -19.58 -6.55 -3.75
C VAL A 75 -19.88 -5.40 -4.73
N MET A 76 -19.02 -4.38 -4.76
CA MET A 76 -19.22 -3.18 -5.57
C MET A 76 -18.77 -3.38 -7.01
N SER A 77 -17.73 -4.17 -7.23
CA SER A 77 -17.19 -4.51 -8.54
C SER A 77 -16.70 -5.95 -8.51
N SER A 78 -17.15 -6.77 -9.46
CA SER A 78 -16.66 -8.14 -9.59
C SER A 78 -15.40 -8.14 -10.45
N PRO A 79 -14.33 -8.83 -10.05
CA PRO A 79 -14.21 -9.63 -8.82
C PRO A 79 -13.76 -8.82 -7.58
N TRP A 80 -13.21 -7.61 -7.75
CA TRP A 80 -12.64 -6.84 -6.64
C TRP A 80 -12.52 -5.35 -6.97
N GLU A 81 -12.65 -4.52 -5.93
CA GLU A 81 -12.42 -3.08 -5.98
C GLU A 81 -11.79 -2.60 -4.65
N LEU A 82 -10.88 -1.63 -4.74
CA LEU A 82 -10.35 -0.90 -3.58
C LEU A 82 -10.62 0.59 -3.73
N ARG A 83 -11.08 1.20 -2.64
CA ARG A 83 -11.27 2.65 -2.52
C ARG A 83 -10.56 3.18 -1.29
N GLU A 84 -10.17 4.44 -1.36
CA GLU A 84 -9.56 5.18 -0.26
C GLU A 84 -10.45 6.33 0.17
N PHE A 85 -10.42 6.59 1.48
CA PHE A 85 -11.22 7.64 2.11
C PHE A 85 -10.39 8.36 3.16
N THR A 86 -10.66 9.66 3.31
CA THR A 86 -10.10 10.51 4.37
C THR A 86 -11.21 11.05 5.25
N LEU A 87 -10.92 11.26 6.54
CA LEU A 87 -11.80 12.01 7.44
C LEU A 87 -11.59 13.50 7.19
N GLN A 88 -12.69 14.21 6.99
CA GLN A 88 -12.65 15.66 6.79
C GLN A 88 -13.60 16.37 7.75
N GLN A 89 -13.10 17.43 8.34
CA GLN A 89 -13.92 18.33 9.14
C GLN A 89 -14.73 19.25 8.24
N MET A 90 -16.05 19.28 8.43
CA MET A 90 -16.92 20.21 7.73
C MET A 90 -16.88 21.58 8.38
N PRO A 91 -17.17 22.65 7.64
CA PRO A 91 -17.26 24.00 8.20
C PRO A 91 -18.23 24.07 9.39
N LEU A 92 -17.92 24.96 10.33
CA LEU A 92 -18.80 25.23 11.48
C LEU A 92 -20.21 25.59 11.00
N GLY A 93 -21.21 24.94 11.58
CA GLY A 93 -22.62 25.11 11.23
C GLY A 93 -23.17 24.09 10.23
N ALA A 94 -22.35 23.21 9.68
CA ALA A 94 -22.83 22.08 8.92
C ALA A 94 -23.55 21.08 9.84
N PRO A 95 -24.63 20.43 9.38
CA PRO A 95 -25.40 19.48 10.18
C PRO A 95 -24.57 18.21 10.52
N ILE A 96 -23.55 17.91 9.75
CA ILE A 96 -22.59 16.85 9.99
C ILE A 96 -21.21 17.49 10.12
N GLN A 97 -20.58 17.33 11.29
CA GLN A 97 -19.29 17.99 11.60
C GLN A 97 -18.09 17.27 10.97
N ASN A 98 -18.14 15.95 10.88
CA ASN A 98 -17.07 15.13 10.34
C ASN A 98 -17.64 14.15 9.33
N VAL A 99 -17.00 14.04 8.18
CA VAL A 99 -17.43 13.17 7.08
C VAL A 99 -16.28 12.30 6.61
N LEU A 100 -16.61 11.09 6.22
CA LEU A 100 -15.74 10.22 5.46
C LEU A 100 -15.89 10.62 3.98
N ARG A 101 -14.82 11.11 3.38
CA ARG A 101 -14.81 11.55 1.99
C ARG A 101 -13.95 10.60 1.17
N MET A 102 -14.46 10.18 0.02
CA MET A 102 -13.69 9.41 -0.95
C MET A 102 -12.54 10.27 -1.47
N ASP A 103 -11.37 9.67 -1.52
CA ASP A 103 -10.14 10.26 -2.03
C ASP A 103 -9.65 9.49 -3.25
N THR A 104 -8.56 9.92 -3.85
CA THR A 104 -7.89 9.18 -4.92
C THR A 104 -7.13 7.98 -4.34
N THR A 105 -7.11 6.89 -5.10
CA THR A 105 -6.36 5.69 -4.74
C THR A 105 -4.88 5.92 -5.02
N LYS A 106 -4.07 5.99 -3.95
CA LYS A 106 -2.65 6.31 -4.03
C LYS A 106 -1.90 5.41 -5.01
N GLN A 107 -0.93 6.01 -5.71
CA GLN A 107 -0.05 5.36 -6.67
C GLN A 107 -0.76 4.66 -7.85
N THR A 108 -2.09 4.85 -8.00
CA THR A 108 -2.86 4.16 -9.04
C THR A 108 -3.42 5.16 -10.04
N PRO A 109 -2.86 5.29 -11.25
CA PRO A 109 -3.47 6.06 -12.32
C PRO A 109 -4.85 5.51 -12.69
N ASP A 110 -5.70 6.37 -13.22
CA ASP A 110 -7.03 5.96 -13.67
C ASP A 110 -6.95 4.94 -14.80
N ARG A 111 -7.83 3.96 -14.77
CA ARG A 111 -7.90 2.88 -15.75
C ARG A 111 -8.04 3.37 -17.20
N GLN A 112 -8.63 4.55 -17.43
CA GLN A 112 -8.73 5.13 -18.77
C GLN A 112 -7.38 5.23 -19.48
N PHE A 113 -6.29 5.47 -18.75
CA PHE A 113 -4.95 5.59 -19.32
C PHE A 113 -4.34 4.25 -19.80
N THR A 114 -4.95 3.14 -19.45
CA THR A 114 -4.59 1.80 -19.96
C THR A 114 -5.61 1.25 -20.95
N ALA A 115 -6.88 1.65 -20.82
CA ALA A 115 -7.98 1.12 -21.61
C ALA A 115 -8.24 1.92 -22.90
N ASP A 116 -7.98 3.23 -22.92
CA ASP A 116 -8.19 4.10 -24.08
C ASP A 116 -6.86 4.38 -24.78
N ALA A 117 -6.72 3.90 -25.99
CA ALA A 117 -5.52 4.09 -26.82
C ALA A 117 -5.15 5.57 -27.05
N ALA A 118 -6.14 6.48 -27.01
CA ALA A 118 -5.88 7.92 -27.15
C ALA A 118 -5.25 8.53 -25.90
N LEU A 119 -5.43 7.90 -24.74
CA LEU A 119 -4.92 8.37 -23.44
C LEU A 119 -3.64 7.62 -22.98
N GLN A 120 -3.35 6.46 -23.55
CA GLN A 120 -2.11 5.72 -23.26
C GLN A 120 -0.84 6.58 -23.34
N PRO A 121 -0.65 7.49 -24.32
CA PRO A 121 0.52 8.35 -24.38
C PRO A 121 0.72 9.25 -23.16
N VAL A 122 -0.34 9.57 -22.40
CA VAL A 122 -0.24 10.35 -21.15
C VAL A 122 0.46 9.52 -20.06
N LEU A 123 0.07 8.27 -19.91
CA LEU A 123 0.71 7.34 -18.97
C LEU A 123 2.15 7.04 -19.37
N GLU A 124 2.40 6.78 -20.66
CA GLU A 124 3.74 6.55 -21.19
C GLU A 124 4.65 7.77 -20.96
N ASN A 125 4.14 8.98 -21.13
CA ASN A 125 4.88 10.21 -20.84
C ASN A 125 5.26 10.30 -19.35
N TYR A 126 4.33 9.98 -18.43
CA TYR A 126 4.63 9.94 -17.01
C TYR A 126 5.75 8.94 -16.72
N ILE A 127 5.63 7.71 -17.18
CA ILE A 127 6.61 6.65 -16.94
C ILE A 127 7.98 7.05 -17.51
N ASN A 128 8.04 7.50 -18.77
CA ASN A 128 9.28 7.94 -19.40
C ASN A 128 9.94 9.15 -18.72
N SER A 129 9.16 9.97 -18.03
CA SER A 129 9.68 11.10 -17.25
C SER A 129 10.21 10.73 -15.88
N ASN A 130 9.89 9.52 -15.38
CA ASN A 130 10.19 9.07 -14.01
C ASN A 130 10.95 7.72 -13.98
N LEU A 131 11.69 7.37 -15.05
CA LEU A 131 12.32 6.05 -15.18
C LEU A 131 13.26 5.69 -14.02
N VAL A 132 14.04 6.65 -13.53
CA VAL A 132 14.99 6.43 -12.42
C VAL A 132 14.24 6.13 -11.13
N ASP A 133 13.25 6.94 -10.81
CA ASP A 133 12.46 6.79 -9.59
C ASP A 133 11.63 5.50 -9.62
N ILE A 134 11.14 5.10 -10.81
CA ILE A 134 10.44 3.82 -10.99
C ILE A 134 11.41 2.65 -10.80
N CYS A 135 12.63 2.72 -11.35
CA CYS A 135 13.62 1.68 -11.14
C CYS A 135 13.96 1.50 -9.65
N ASN A 136 14.03 2.59 -8.91
CA ASN A 136 14.30 2.59 -7.48
C ASN A 136 13.05 2.31 -6.63
N GLN A 137 11.86 2.23 -7.24
CA GLN A 137 10.56 2.14 -6.57
C GLN A 137 10.27 3.32 -5.63
N GLU A 138 10.77 4.50 -5.99
CA GLU A 138 10.64 5.76 -5.23
C GLU A 138 9.69 6.77 -5.91
N HIS A 139 9.10 6.40 -7.06
CA HIS A 139 8.21 7.28 -7.80
C HIS A 139 6.92 7.57 -7.05
N ALA A 140 6.41 8.79 -7.24
CA ALA A 140 5.10 9.21 -6.70
C ALA A 140 4.16 9.60 -7.86
N VAL A 141 3.03 8.91 -7.95
CA VAL A 141 1.99 9.24 -8.94
C VAL A 141 1.25 10.51 -8.49
N PRO A 142 1.25 11.58 -9.30
CA PRO A 142 0.58 12.83 -8.93
C PRO A 142 -0.93 12.75 -9.15
N ASN A 143 -1.70 13.59 -8.45
CA ASN A 143 -3.15 13.72 -8.65
C ASN A 143 -3.52 14.16 -10.07
N SER A 144 -2.65 14.92 -10.73
CA SER A 144 -2.84 15.38 -12.11
C SER A 144 -1.54 15.31 -12.90
N TRP A 145 -1.64 14.96 -14.18
CA TRP A 145 -0.53 14.91 -15.12
C TRP A 145 -0.94 15.50 -16.48
N MET A 146 -0.09 16.29 -17.09
CA MET A 146 -0.38 16.98 -18.36
C MET A 146 -1.73 17.72 -18.38
N GLY A 147 -2.15 18.28 -17.22
CA GLY A 147 -3.40 19.03 -17.08
C GLY A 147 -4.66 18.17 -16.96
N MET A 148 -4.53 16.86 -16.83
CA MET A 148 -5.64 15.91 -16.64
C MET A 148 -5.62 15.32 -15.22
N PRO A 149 -6.79 15.03 -14.61
CA PRO A 149 -6.84 14.17 -13.43
C PRO A 149 -6.16 12.82 -13.76
N PHE A 150 -5.20 12.41 -12.95
CA PHE A 150 -4.34 11.28 -13.28
C PHE A 150 -4.54 10.10 -12.34
N MET A 151 -4.62 10.33 -11.02
CA MET A 151 -4.94 9.27 -10.07
C MET A 151 -6.40 8.84 -10.13
N ALA A 152 -6.63 7.54 -9.95
CA ALA A 152 -7.96 6.95 -9.94
C ALA A 152 -8.73 7.25 -8.64
N GLY A 153 -10.06 7.30 -8.71
CA GLY A 153 -10.93 7.27 -7.53
C GLY A 153 -11.15 5.87 -6.96
N ARG A 154 -10.64 4.84 -7.64
CA ARG A 154 -10.68 3.44 -7.22
C ARG A 154 -9.63 2.63 -7.97
N ALA A 155 -9.21 1.51 -7.39
CA ALA A 155 -8.45 0.47 -8.07
C ALA A 155 -9.37 -0.68 -8.46
N ASP A 156 -9.18 -1.18 -9.67
CA ASP A 156 -9.89 -2.34 -10.22
C ASP A 156 -8.95 -3.54 -10.32
N PHE A 157 -9.52 -4.74 -10.39
CA PHE A 157 -8.79 -5.99 -10.56
C PHE A 157 -8.42 -6.28 -12.01
N PHE A 158 -7.18 -6.69 -12.23
CA PHE A 158 -6.65 -7.12 -13.53
C PHE A 158 -6.03 -8.52 -13.38
N PRO A 159 -6.81 -9.59 -13.58
CA PRO A 159 -6.40 -10.94 -13.20
C PRO A 159 -5.26 -11.51 -14.04
N ASP A 160 -5.28 -11.30 -15.34
CA ASP A 160 -4.39 -11.97 -16.29
C ASP A 160 -3.46 -11.01 -17.03
N THR A 161 -3.43 -9.74 -16.60
CA THR A 161 -2.68 -8.70 -17.27
C THR A 161 -1.97 -7.83 -16.25
N HIS A 162 -0.82 -7.34 -16.63
CA HIS A 162 -0.18 -6.22 -15.96
C HIS A 162 -1.08 -4.98 -16.09
N PHE A 163 -1.02 -4.12 -15.10
CA PHE A 163 -1.78 -2.87 -15.11
C PHE A 163 -1.45 -2.01 -16.34
N TRP A 164 -0.24 -2.12 -16.86
CA TRP A 164 0.23 -1.35 -17.98
C TRP A 164 1.12 -2.18 -18.92
N ALA A 165 0.91 -2.03 -20.24
CA ALA A 165 1.72 -2.61 -21.29
C ALA A 165 2.71 -1.57 -21.86
N PRO A 166 3.88 -1.99 -22.36
CA PRO A 166 4.99 -1.07 -22.61
C PRO A 166 4.81 -0.13 -23.82
N GLY A 167 5.05 1.15 -23.57
CA GLY A 167 5.45 2.20 -24.51
C GLY A 167 6.69 2.91 -23.98
N ILE A 168 7.67 2.16 -23.43
CA ILE A 168 8.86 2.73 -22.81
C ILE A 168 9.85 3.15 -23.90
N ALA A 169 10.14 4.45 -23.99
CA ALA A 169 11.07 5.02 -24.96
C ALA A 169 12.50 5.23 -24.42
N GLY A 170 12.72 4.99 -23.12
CA GLY A 170 14.00 5.21 -22.46
C GLY A 170 14.55 3.97 -21.80
N SER A 171 15.82 4.02 -21.40
CA SER A 171 16.43 3.06 -20.49
C SER A 171 16.72 3.77 -19.17
N GLY A 172 16.11 3.30 -18.10
CA GLY A 172 16.50 3.67 -16.74
C GLY A 172 17.76 2.92 -16.30
N SER A 173 17.98 2.87 -14.99
CA SER A 173 19.02 2.05 -14.37
C SER A 173 18.67 0.55 -14.36
N CYS A 174 17.43 0.18 -14.71
CA CYS A 174 16.93 -1.18 -14.80
C CYS A 174 16.38 -1.48 -16.20
N THR A 175 15.99 -2.73 -16.45
CA THR A 175 15.44 -3.15 -17.75
C THR A 175 14.04 -2.61 -17.98
N ASN A 176 13.56 -2.61 -19.22
CA ASN A 176 12.19 -2.20 -19.55
C ASN A 176 11.15 -3.10 -18.87
N ASP A 177 11.43 -4.40 -18.73
CA ASP A 177 10.57 -5.33 -18.00
C ASP A 177 10.51 -4.97 -16.51
N ASP A 178 11.62 -4.56 -15.91
CA ASP A 178 11.65 -4.11 -14.52
C ASP A 178 10.91 -2.77 -14.33
N ILE A 179 11.07 -1.82 -15.27
CA ILE A 179 10.31 -0.57 -15.24
C ILE A 179 8.81 -0.84 -15.27
N ARG A 180 8.38 -1.68 -16.23
CA ARG A 180 6.98 -2.10 -16.34
C ARG A 180 6.49 -2.71 -15.01
N PHE A 181 7.24 -3.68 -14.50
CA PHE A 181 6.90 -4.40 -13.29
C PHE A 181 6.86 -3.48 -12.07
N ASN A 182 7.94 -2.73 -11.83
CA ASN A 182 8.06 -1.83 -10.68
C ASN A 182 6.97 -0.75 -10.67
N PHE A 183 6.63 -0.20 -11.85
CA PHE A 183 5.52 0.73 -11.94
C PHE A 183 4.18 0.04 -11.61
N SER A 184 3.91 -1.10 -12.24
CA SER A 184 2.62 -1.78 -12.13
C SER A 184 2.39 -2.32 -10.72
N VAL A 185 3.37 -3.02 -10.11
CA VAL A 185 3.23 -3.61 -8.77
C VAL A 185 3.07 -2.57 -7.67
N ASN A 186 3.55 -1.34 -7.89
CA ASN A 186 3.34 -0.22 -6.97
C ASN A 186 1.95 0.44 -7.09
N THR A 187 1.13 0.05 -8.05
CA THR A 187 -0.29 0.43 -8.10
C THR A 187 -1.13 -0.55 -7.28
N CYS A 188 -2.23 -0.08 -6.69
CA CYS A 188 -3.16 -0.99 -6.00
C CYS A 188 -3.71 -2.06 -6.96
N SER A 189 -3.98 -1.69 -8.21
CA SER A 189 -4.47 -2.62 -9.25
C SER A 189 -3.45 -3.67 -9.63
N GLY A 190 -2.17 -3.36 -9.70
CA GLY A 190 -1.10 -4.31 -10.01
C GLY A 190 -0.76 -5.20 -8.82
N CYS A 191 -0.65 -4.61 -7.63
CA CYS A 191 -0.36 -5.35 -6.39
C CYS A 191 -1.45 -6.39 -6.06
N HIS A 192 -2.73 -6.01 -6.20
CA HIS A 192 -3.87 -6.92 -6.03
C HIS A 192 -4.31 -7.61 -7.33
N GLY A 193 -3.50 -7.54 -8.37
CA GLY A 193 -3.76 -8.11 -9.69
C GLY A 193 -2.63 -9.01 -10.16
N GLY A 194 -2.46 -9.09 -11.46
CA GLY A 194 -1.54 -10.02 -12.12
C GLY A 194 -0.08 -9.94 -11.66
N ASP A 195 0.40 -8.76 -11.24
CA ASP A 195 1.82 -8.57 -10.87
C ASP A 195 2.23 -9.23 -9.55
N ALA A 196 1.29 -9.39 -8.62
CA ALA A 196 1.54 -10.01 -7.32
C ALA A 196 0.50 -11.05 -6.92
N ILE A 197 -0.27 -11.55 -7.89
CA ILE A 197 -1.28 -12.58 -7.66
C ILE A 197 -0.63 -13.88 -7.19
N ASP A 198 -1.08 -14.40 -6.06
CA ASP A 198 -0.55 -15.65 -5.52
C ASP A 198 -1.46 -16.83 -5.86
N PRO A 199 -1.07 -17.69 -6.81
CA PRO A 199 -1.90 -18.84 -7.20
C PRO A 199 -2.04 -19.89 -6.09
N ALA A 200 -1.33 -19.76 -4.97
CA ALA A 200 -1.50 -20.63 -3.81
C ALA A 200 -2.68 -20.24 -2.92
N LEU A 201 -3.30 -19.07 -3.18
CA LEU A 201 -4.49 -18.59 -2.48
C LEU A 201 -5.74 -18.73 -3.36
N ASP A 202 -6.89 -18.83 -2.70
CA ASP A 202 -8.20 -18.80 -3.35
C ASP A 202 -9.16 -17.91 -2.54
N PRO A 203 -9.53 -16.73 -3.01
CA PRO A 203 -9.11 -16.06 -4.25
C PRO A 203 -7.66 -15.56 -4.23
N PRO A 204 -6.96 -15.65 -5.38
CA PRO A 204 -5.51 -15.41 -5.43
C PRO A 204 -5.08 -13.93 -5.34
N PHE A 205 -6.02 -12.98 -5.36
CA PHE A 205 -5.76 -11.54 -5.24
C PHE A 205 -5.79 -11.00 -3.81
N TYR A 206 -6.06 -11.85 -2.82
CA TYR A 206 -5.95 -11.47 -1.42
C TYR A 206 -4.54 -11.67 -0.90
N HIS A 207 -4.01 -10.67 -0.21
CA HIS A 207 -2.76 -10.83 0.54
C HIS A 207 -3.00 -11.38 1.94
N VAL A 208 -4.19 -11.15 2.48
CA VAL A 208 -4.68 -11.70 3.75
C VAL A 208 -6.00 -12.40 3.47
N HIS A 209 -6.08 -13.71 3.68
CA HIS A 209 -7.28 -14.48 3.34
C HIS A 209 -8.46 -14.11 4.27
N PRO A 210 -9.61 -13.67 3.72
CA PRO A 210 -10.69 -13.11 4.53
C PRO A 210 -11.53 -14.15 5.29
N ASP A 211 -11.54 -15.40 4.84
CA ASP A 211 -12.47 -16.44 5.30
C ASP A 211 -11.89 -17.37 6.36
N SER A 212 -10.85 -16.94 7.06
CA SER A 212 -10.31 -17.73 8.15
C SER A 212 -11.31 -17.79 9.32
N PRO A 213 -11.61 -18.98 9.86
CA PRO A 213 -12.46 -19.10 11.03
C PRO A 213 -11.93 -18.28 12.20
N GLY A 214 -12.81 -17.66 12.98
CA GLY A 214 -12.40 -16.89 14.14
C GLY A 214 -11.52 -17.72 15.09
N GLY A 215 -10.37 -17.15 15.49
CA GLY A 215 -9.38 -17.81 16.35
C GLY A 215 -8.39 -18.73 15.60
N SER A 216 -8.51 -18.86 14.28
CA SER A 216 -7.54 -19.57 13.45
C SER A 216 -6.48 -18.63 12.89
N PRO A 217 -5.25 -19.12 12.62
CA PRO A 217 -4.26 -18.37 11.87
C PRO A 217 -4.82 -17.99 10.48
N VAL A 218 -4.61 -16.76 10.08
CA VAL A 218 -4.97 -16.28 8.74
C VAL A 218 -3.88 -16.68 7.76
N GLN A 219 -4.27 -17.17 6.59
CA GLN A 219 -3.33 -17.43 5.51
C GLN A 219 -2.92 -16.10 4.86
N LEU A 220 -1.61 -15.91 4.73
CA LEU A 220 -1.01 -14.75 4.06
C LEU A 220 -0.46 -15.17 2.70
N SER A 221 -0.49 -14.26 1.73
CA SER A 221 0.11 -14.49 0.42
C SER A 221 1.64 -14.53 0.52
N ARG A 222 2.27 -15.20 -0.46
CA ARG A 222 3.74 -15.21 -0.59
C ARG A 222 4.30 -13.83 -0.94
N PHE A 223 3.50 -12.93 -1.47
CA PHE A 223 3.88 -11.52 -1.59
C PHE A 223 4.30 -10.95 -0.23
N LEU A 224 3.55 -11.26 0.84
CA LEU A 224 3.87 -10.82 2.20
C LEU A 224 4.97 -11.64 2.85
N THR A 225 4.86 -12.98 2.80
CA THR A 225 5.68 -13.89 3.61
C THR A 225 6.96 -14.37 2.95
N GLY A 226 7.17 -14.01 1.70
CA GLY A 226 8.33 -14.46 0.92
C GLY A 226 8.00 -15.58 -0.06
N THR A 227 8.56 -15.48 -1.25
CA THR A 227 8.38 -16.46 -2.34
C THR A 227 9.35 -17.65 -2.22
N GLY A 228 10.44 -17.49 -1.51
CA GLY A 228 11.47 -18.53 -1.34
C GLY A 228 11.99 -19.04 -2.68
N SER A 229 11.90 -20.36 -2.90
CA SER A 229 12.32 -21.02 -4.15
C SER A 229 11.23 -21.06 -5.25
N SER A 230 10.07 -20.42 -5.01
CA SER A 230 8.91 -20.47 -5.90
C SER A 230 8.45 -19.06 -6.24
N PRO A 231 9.17 -18.33 -7.11
CA PRO A 231 8.80 -16.97 -7.52
C PRO A 231 7.38 -16.90 -8.09
N ILE A 232 6.73 -15.75 -7.91
CA ILE A 232 5.44 -15.47 -8.56
C ILE A 232 5.73 -15.11 -10.04
N PRO A 233 5.06 -15.76 -11.00
CA PRO A 233 5.28 -15.46 -12.41
C PRO A 233 4.93 -14.00 -12.72
N ASP A 234 5.81 -13.28 -13.39
CA ASP A 234 5.50 -11.98 -13.99
C ASP A 234 4.43 -12.19 -15.08
N PRO A 235 3.28 -11.47 -15.03
CA PRO A 235 2.21 -11.65 -15.99
C PRO A 235 2.54 -11.15 -17.40
N SER A 236 3.69 -10.50 -17.58
CA SER A 236 4.13 -10.06 -18.90
C SER A 236 4.40 -11.27 -19.80
N PRO A 237 3.76 -11.38 -20.96
CA PRO A 237 3.96 -12.52 -21.86
C PRO A 237 5.38 -12.55 -22.46
N ILE A 238 6.15 -11.51 -22.29
CA ILE A 238 7.49 -11.35 -22.88
C ILE A 238 8.59 -11.78 -21.92
N SER A 239 8.36 -11.59 -20.58
CA SER A 239 9.47 -11.72 -19.63
C SER A 239 9.81 -13.17 -19.28
N GLY A 240 8.82 -14.02 -19.10
CA GLY A 240 9.02 -15.38 -18.55
C GLY A 240 9.74 -15.37 -17.19
N ILE A 241 9.83 -14.22 -16.53
CA ILE A 241 10.59 -13.99 -15.29
C ILE A 241 9.69 -14.33 -14.10
N GLY A 242 10.27 -14.98 -13.10
CA GLY A 242 9.65 -15.09 -11.77
C GLY A 242 10.07 -13.89 -10.92
N ARG A 243 9.13 -13.34 -10.15
CA ARG A 243 9.37 -12.22 -9.24
C ARG A 243 9.39 -12.73 -7.80
N ASP A 244 10.41 -12.30 -7.08
CA ASP A 244 10.55 -12.61 -5.65
C ASP A 244 9.94 -11.49 -4.82
N PHE A 245 9.26 -11.90 -3.75
CA PHE A 245 8.64 -10.98 -2.81
C PHE A 245 9.00 -11.37 -1.38
N ALA A 246 9.04 -10.41 -0.51
CA ALA A 246 9.18 -10.55 0.94
C ALA A 246 8.77 -9.21 1.60
N ASP A 247 7.53 -8.77 1.42
CA ASP A 247 7.10 -7.42 1.81
C ASP A 247 7.19 -7.19 3.32
N LEU A 248 6.89 -8.19 4.14
CA LEU A 248 7.04 -8.08 5.60
C LEU A 248 8.51 -7.96 6.02
N ASP A 249 9.41 -8.72 5.39
CA ASP A 249 10.85 -8.63 5.69
C ASP A 249 11.41 -7.25 5.26
N ARG A 250 10.93 -6.73 4.12
CA ARG A 250 11.29 -5.38 3.67
C ARG A 250 10.83 -4.32 4.66
N ARG A 251 9.61 -4.41 5.16
CA ARG A 251 9.09 -3.48 6.18
C ARG A 251 9.85 -3.56 7.50
N ALA A 252 10.23 -4.77 7.91
CA ALA A 252 11.08 -4.98 9.10
C ALA A 252 12.45 -4.31 8.90
N THR A 253 13.08 -4.50 7.73
CA THR A 253 14.34 -3.85 7.38
C THR A 253 14.19 -2.31 7.38
N ASP A 254 13.12 -1.77 6.80
CA ASP A 254 12.85 -0.33 6.80
C ASP A 254 12.71 0.25 8.22
N LEU A 255 12.09 -0.50 9.14
CA LEU A 255 11.98 -0.12 10.55
C LEU A 255 13.37 -0.10 11.22
N GLN A 256 14.18 -1.13 11.03
CA GLN A 256 15.53 -1.23 11.56
C GLN A 256 16.43 -0.12 11.01
N ASP A 257 16.34 0.16 9.71
CA ASP A 257 17.07 1.26 9.06
C ASP A 257 16.66 2.63 9.62
N LEU A 258 15.36 2.83 9.87
CA LEU A 258 14.86 4.04 10.50
C LEU A 258 15.48 4.23 11.89
N LEU A 259 15.52 3.19 12.69
CA LEU A 259 16.11 3.21 14.03
C LEU A 259 17.63 3.43 13.98
N ALA A 260 18.33 2.80 13.03
CA ALA A 260 19.77 2.92 12.89
C ALA A 260 20.21 4.30 12.37
N THR A 261 19.49 4.88 11.42
CA THR A 261 19.80 6.18 10.79
C THR A 261 19.19 7.37 11.52
N GLY A 262 18.18 7.12 12.32
CA GLY A 262 17.52 8.11 13.14
C GLY A 262 16.88 9.23 12.34
N CYS A 263 16.92 10.44 12.88
CA CYS A 263 16.26 11.62 12.30
C CYS A 263 16.80 12.05 10.92
N LEU A 264 17.97 11.59 10.52
CA LEU A 264 18.52 11.92 9.20
C LEU A 264 17.68 11.38 8.06
N ARG A 265 17.08 10.18 8.20
CA ARG A 265 16.22 9.59 7.15
C ARG A 265 14.91 10.38 7.00
N LEU A 266 14.33 10.84 8.09
CA LEU A 266 13.05 11.56 8.08
C LEU A 266 13.14 12.94 7.42
N THR A 267 14.32 13.57 7.43
CA THR A 267 14.54 14.87 6.79
C THR A 267 14.80 14.77 5.27
N LEU A 268 15.13 13.58 4.77
CA LEU A 268 15.37 13.35 3.34
C LEU A 268 14.11 12.87 2.59
N ALA A 269 13.09 12.45 3.32
CA ALA A 269 11.82 11.93 2.76
C ALA A 269 10.67 12.95 2.72
N SER A 270 10.93 14.22 3.07
CA SER A 270 9.92 15.30 3.14
C SER A 270 9.94 16.22 1.92
#